data_5222d5df556e8e542eb7f0edfcb4d89c
#
_entry.id   5222d5df556e8e542eb7f0edfcb4d89c
#
_cell.length_a   1.000
_cell.length_b   1.000
_cell.length_c   1.000
_cell.angle_alpha   90.00
_cell.angle_beta   90.00
_cell.angle_gamma   90.00
#
_symmetry.space_group_name_H-M   'P 1'
#
loop_
_entity.id
_entity.type
_entity.pdbx_description
1 polymer ?
#
loop_
_entity_poly.entity_id
_entity_poly.type
_entity_poly.pdbx_seq_one_letter_code
_entity_poly.pdbx_strand_id
1 'polypeptide(L)'
;MSETGTGAAVADEAALVAGLRARRPDAFETMVRVYTPRLLAVARRLVGNDEDARDVVQDAMLSAYRSIDKFEAHSRVSTWLHRIVVNAGLMKLRTRRRKPEE
;
A
#
# COMPACT_ATOMS: atom_id res chain seq x y z
N MET A 1 20.67 11.25 12.34
CA MET A 1 20.40 11.01 12.14
C MET A 1 19.64 10.57 12.04
N SER A 2 19.18 10.36 11.95
CA SER A 2 18.52 9.99 11.99
C SER A 2 17.71 9.51 11.46
N GLU A 3 17.42 9.22 10.97
CA GLU A 3 16.67 8.75 10.49
C GLU A 3 16.54 7.72 10.46
N THR A 4 16.65 7.17 10.56
CA THR A 4 16.57 6.10 10.77
C THR A 4 16.09 5.21 9.75
N GLY A 5 15.90 3.89 9.76
CA GLY A 5 15.48 3.02 8.71
C GLY A 5 14.36 3.57 7.86
N THR A 6 13.42 4.13 8.53
CA THR A 6 12.31 4.75 7.84
C THR A 6 12.78 5.91 6.98
N GLY A 7 13.68 6.66 7.55
CA GLY A 7 14.21 7.79 6.82
C GLY A 7 14.98 7.37 5.58
N ALA A 8 15.71 6.26 5.70
CA ALA A 8 16.47 5.77 4.57
C ALA A 8 15.56 5.34 3.43
N ALA A 9 14.47 4.65 3.77
CA ALA A 9 13.52 4.24 2.74
C ALA A 9 12.91 5.44 2.05
N VAL A 10 12.60 6.45 2.84
CA VAL A 10 11.99 7.65 2.28
C VAL A 10 13.00 8.45 1.46
N ALA A 11 14.26 8.41 1.87
CA ALA A 11 15.28 9.17 1.15
C ALA A 11 15.42 8.69 -0.28
N ASP A 12 15.12 7.43 -0.54
CA ASP A 12 15.21 6.89 -1.88
C ASP A 12 13.86 6.80 -2.57
N GLU A 13 12.94 7.62 -2.15
CA GLU A 13 11.60 7.54 -2.70
C GLU A 13 11.57 7.83 -4.19
N ALA A 14 12.35 8.79 -4.65
CA ALA A 14 12.37 9.10 -6.08
C ALA A 14 12.88 7.90 -6.89
N ALA A 15 13.89 7.22 -6.38
CA ALA A 15 14.41 6.04 -7.05
C ALA A 15 13.38 4.92 -7.04
N LEU A 16 12.67 4.77 -5.93
CA LEU A 16 11.62 3.77 -5.85
C LEU A 16 10.53 4.04 -6.88
N VAL A 17 10.09 5.27 -6.97
CA VAL A 17 9.04 5.63 -7.92
C VAL A 17 9.50 5.38 -9.35
N ALA A 18 10.74 5.75 -9.66
CA ALA A 18 11.28 5.52 -11.00
C ALA A 18 11.29 4.03 -11.32
N GLY A 19 11.70 3.22 -10.37
CA GLY A 19 11.71 1.77 -10.58
C GLY A 19 10.32 1.20 -10.75
N LEU A 20 9.36 1.71 -9.98
CA LEU A 20 7.97 1.25 -10.13
C LEU A 20 7.41 1.64 -11.49
N ARG A 21 7.71 2.84 -11.96
CA ARG A 21 7.25 3.28 -13.26
C ARG A 21 7.87 2.47 -14.38
N ALA A 22 9.10 2.01 -14.17
CA ALA A 22 9.76 1.14 -15.14
C ALA A 22 9.32 -0.31 -14.99
N ARG A 23 8.42 -0.59 -14.07
CA ARG A 23 7.88 -1.93 -13.83
C ARG A 23 8.97 -2.90 -13.41
N ARG A 24 9.92 -2.44 -12.62
CA ARG A 24 10.99 -3.30 -12.14
C ARG A 24 10.50 -4.14 -10.97
N PRO A 25 10.71 -5.46 -11.04
CA PRO A 25 10.25 -6.33 -9.94
C PRO A 25 10.90 -5.99 -8.59
N ASP A 26 12.17 -5.59 -8.60
CA ASP A 26 12.84 -5.27 -7.35
C ASP A 26 12.28 -4.01 -6.70
N ALA A 27 11.78 -3.07 -7.51
CA ALA A 27 11.15 -1.88 -6.96
C ALA A 27 9.83 -2.24 -6.29
N PHE A 28 9.05 -3.11 -6.92
CA PHE A 28 7.81 -3.58 -6.33
C PHE A 28 8.07 -4.32 -5.02
N GLU A 29 9.07 -5.17 -5.03
CA GLU A 29 9.43 -5.93 -3.85
C GLU A 29 9.83 -5.01 -2.71
N THR A 30 10.59 -3.96 -3.02
CA THR A 30 10.98 -2.98 -2.02
C THR A 30 9.74 -2.28 -1.44
N MET A 31 8.83 -1.87 -2.30
CA MET A 31 7.61 -1.22 -1.85
C MET A 31 6.83 -2.11 -0.90
N VAL A 32 6.66 -3.37 -1.27
CA VAL A 32 5.92 -4.31 -0.44
C VAL A 32 6.63 -4.48 0.91
N ARG A 33 7.92 -4.71 0.90
CA ARG A 33 8.66 -4.97 2.12
C ARG A 33 8.64 -3.78 3.06
N VAL A 34 8.84 -2.60 2.52
CA VAL A 34 8.98 -1.41 3.35
C VAL A 34 7.64 -0.94 3.91
N TYR A 35 6.59 -0.99 3.11
CA TYR A 35 5.34 -0.36 3.51
C TYR A 35 4.30 -1.31 4.09
N THR A 36 4.43 -2.61 3.85
CA THR A 36 3.41 -3.55 4.30
C THR A 36 3.12 -3.49 5.81
N PRO A 37 4.14 -3.43 6.69
CA PRO A 37 3.81 -3.45 8.11
C PRO A 37 2.89 -2.32 8.53
N ARG A 38 3.15 -1.13 8.04
CA ARG A 38 2.35 0.03 8.38
C ARG A 38 0.95 -0.06 7.77
N LEU A 39 0.88 -0.49 6.53
CA LEU A 39 -0.40 -0.58 5.86
C LEU A 39 -1.25 -1.69 6.43
N LEU A 40 -0.63 -2.76 6.89
CA LEU A 40 -1.35 -3.84 7.53
C LEU A 40 -2.02 -3.36 8.81
N ALA A 41 -1.34 -2.51 9.58
CA ALA A 41 -1.94 -1.95 10.78
C ALA A 41 -3.18 -1.12 10.44
N VAL A 42 -3.10 -0.33 9.39
CA VAL A 42 -4.25 0.46 8.95
C VAL A 42 -5.39 -0.45 8.54
N ALA A 43 -5.08 -1.48 7.75
CA ALA A 43 -6.10 -2.39 7.26
C ALA A 43 -6.78 -3.13 8.40
N ARG A 44 -6.02 -3.54 9.41
CA ARG A 44 -6.60 -4.23 10.56
C ARG A 44 -7.63 -3.38 11.27
N ARG A 45 -7.35 -2.11 11.42
CA ARG A 45 -8.30 -1.22 12.05
C ARG A 45 -9.57 -1.09 11.25
N LEU A 46 -9.44 -1.11 9.93
CA LEU A 46 -10.61 -0.96 9.08
C LEU A 46 -11.46 -2.20 9.05
N VAL A 47 -10.85 -3.36 8.87
CA VAL A 47 -11.65 -4.57 8.62
C VAL A 47 -11.78 -5.47 9.84
N GLY A 48 -10.97 -5.28 10.86
CA GLY A 48 -11.18 -5.93 12.13
C GLY A 48 -10.60 -7.33 12.30
N ASN A 49 -9.95 -7.87 11.30
CA ASN A 49 -9.31 -9.18 11.46
C ASN A 49 -8.11 -9.30 10.51
N ASP A 50 -7.21 -10.21 10.85
CA ASP A 50 -5.95 -10.34 10.12
C ASP A 50 -6.10 -10.88 8.71
N GLU A 51 -6.98 -11.82 8.54
CA GLU A 51 -7.14 -12.44 7.24
C GLU A 51 -7.60 -11.43 6.21
N ASP A 52 -8.65 -10.69 6.53
CA ASP A 52 -9.15 -9.67 5.63
C ASP A 52 -8.16 -8.53 5.46
N ALA A 53 -7.43 -8.21 6.53
CA ALA A 53 -6.44 -7.13 6.43
C ALA A 53 -5.35 -7.50 5.45
N ARG A 54 -4.90 -8.74 5.45
CA ARG A 54 -3.89 -9.17 4.50
C ARG A 54 -4.40 -9.11 3.06
N ASP A 55 -5.65 -9.51 2.87
CA ASP A 55 -6.26 -9.42 1.55
C ASP A 55 -6.32 -7.98 1.07
N VAL A 56 -6.69 -7.08 1.97
CA VAL A 56 -6.78 -5.66 1.63
C VAL A 56 -5.42 -5.12 1.21
N VAL A 57 -4.38 -5.43 1.98
CA VAL A 57 -3.05 -4.93 1.65
C VAL A 57 -2.56 -5.51 0.34
N GLN A 58 -2.80 -6.79 0.11
CA GLN A 58 -2.40 -7.41 -1.14
C GLN A 58 -3.08 -6.75 -2.33
N ASP A 59 -4.39 -6.54 -2.23
CA ASP A 59 -5.13 -5.85 -3.28
C ASP A 59 -4.61 -4.45 -3.50
N ALA A 60 -4.31 -3.75 -2.39
CA ALA A 60 -3.82 -2.39 -2.48
C ALA A 60 -2.46 -2.34 -3.18
N MET A 61 -1.57 -3.28 -2.87
CA MET A 61 -0.26 -3.30 -3.50
C MET A 61 -0.35 -3.55 -5.00
N LEU A 62 -1.22 -4.46 -5.40
CA LEU A 62 -1.43 -4.71 -6.82
C LEU A 62 -2.03 -3.50 -7.51
N SER A 63 -2.99 -2.87 -6.86
CA SER A 63 -3.59 -1.67 -7.38
C SER A 63 -2.57 -0.56 -7.55
N ALA A 64 -1.69 -0.40 -6.55
CA ALA A 64 -0.65 0.60 -6.62
C ALA A 64 0.29 0.34 -7.80
N TYR A 65 0.68 -0.90 -7.97
CA TYR A 65 1.58 -1.25 -9.06
C TYR A 65 0.95 -0.91 -10.42
N ARG A 66 -0.33 -1.26 -10.56
CA ARG A 66 -1.03 -1.00 -11.82
C ARG A 66 -1.24 0.48 -12.08
N SER A 67 -1.41 1.26 -11.03
CA SER A 67 -1.74 2.66 -11.19
C SER A 67 -0.58 3.60 -10.89
N ILE A 68 0.64 3.09 -10.94
CA ILE A 68 1.80 3.92 -10.60
C ILE A 68 1.89 5.16 -11.50
N ASP A 69 1.39 5.05 -12.71
CA ASP A 69 1.45 6.19 -13.62
C ASP A 69 0.59 7.35 -13.13
N LYS A 70 -0.34 7.09 -12.24
CA LYS A 70 -1.18 8.14 -11.67
C LYS A 70 -0.58 8.76 -10.42
N PHE A 71 0.52 8.22 -9.94
CA PHE A 71 1.17 8.79 -8.78
C PHE A 71 1.78 10.13 -9.13
N GLU A 72 1.50 11.13 -8.31
CA GLU A 72 2.02 12.48 -8.55
C GLU A 72 3.30 12.70 -7.78
N ALA A 73 4.29 13.20 -8.47
CA ALA A 73 5.64 13.29 -7.92
C ALA A 73 5.73 14.13 -6.66
N HIS A 74 4.81 15.07 -6.46
CA HIS A 74 4.87 15.90 -5.26
C HIS A 74 4.23 15.24 -4.05
N SER A 75 3.61 14.08 -4.24
CA SER A 75 3.03 13.34 -3.13
C SER A 75 4.03 12.37 -2.56
N ARG A 76 3.78 11.94 -1.35
CA ARG A 76 4.59 10.91 -0.74
C ARG A 76 4.02 9.54 -1.07
N VAL A 77 4.90 8.58 -1.28
CA VAL A 77 4.46 7.22 -1.57
C VAL A 77 3.62 6.68 -0.41
N SER A 78 4.03 6.96 0.83
CA SER A 78 3.27 6.46 1.98
C SER A 78 1.86 7.01 2.01
N THR A 79 1.67 8.27 1.68
CA THR A 79 0.35 8.88 1.66
C THR A 79 -0.51 8.28 0.56
N TRP A 80 0.08 8.09 -0.59
CA TRP A 80 -0.62 7.52 -1.73
C TRP A 80 -1.07 6.09 -1.43
N LEU A 81 -0.15 5.29 -0.88
CA LEU A 81 -0.48 3.91 -0.52
C LEU A 81 -1.53 3.84 0.57
N HIS A 82 -1.46 4.74 1.54
CA HIS A 82 -2.44 4.78 2.61
C HIS A 82 -3.84 4.99 2.02
N ARG A 83 -3.96 5.90 1.08
CA ARG A 83 -5.25 6.15 0.44
C ARG A 83 -5.76 4.93 -0.30
N ILE A 84 -4.85 4.23 -0.98
CA ILE A 84 -5.24 3.04 -1.71
C ILE A 84 -5.71 1.95 -0.76
N VAL A 85 -5.01 1.79 0.37
CA VAL A 85 -5.40 0.79 1.35
C VAL A 85 -6.76 1.12 1.97
N VAL A 86 -6.99 2.39 2.29
CA VAL A 86 -8.28 2.78 2.86
C VAL A 86 -9.39 2.47 1.87
N ASN A 87 -9.20 2.81 0.60
CA ASN A 87 -10.21 2.52 -0.41
C ASN A 87 -10.45 1.02 -0.55
N ALA A 88 -9.39 0.23 -0.54
CA ALA A 88 -9.53 -1.22 -0.64
C ALA A 88 -10.25 -1.78 0.58
N GLY A 89 -9.94 -1.23 1.77
CA GLY A 89 -10.61 -1.68 2.99
C GLY A 89 -12.08 -1.36 2.99
N LEU A 90 -12.42 -0.17 2.55
CA LEU A 90 -13.83 0.21 2.46
C LEU A 90 -14.59 -0.66 1.46
N MET A 91 -13.94 -0.99 0.37
CA MET A 91 -14.53 -1.89 -0.61
C MET A 91 -14.76 -3.27 -0.01
N LYS A 92 -13.80 -3.76 0.77
CA LYS A 92 -13.92 -5.05 1.43
C LYS A 92 -15.11 -5.07 2.38
N LEU A 93 -15.27 -4.00 3.16
CA LEU A 93 -16.39 -3.90 4.08
C LEU A 93 -17.72 -3.85 3.33
N ARG A 94 -17.75 -3.15 2.23
CA ARG A 94 -18.95 -3.05 1.43
C ARG A 94 -19.34 -4.41 0.86
N THR A 95 -18.36 -5.15 0.39
CA THR A 95 -18.59 -6.47 -0.16
C THR A 95 -19.10 -7.42 0.91
N ARG A 96 -18.51 -7.38 2.11
CA ARG A 96 -18.97 -8.21 3.22
C ARG A 96 -20.43 -7.93 3.56
N ARG A 97 -20.78 -6.67 3.54
CA ARG A 97 -22.13 -6.28 3.87
C ARG A 97 -23.12 -6.76 2.82
N ARG A 98 -22.72 -6.70 1.57
CA ARG A 98 -23.56 -7.11 0.50
C ARG A 98 -23.76 -8.60 0.43
N LYS A 99 -22.80 -9.37 0.88
CA LYS A 99 -22.89 -10.80 0.86
C LYS A 99 -23.10 -11.27 2.24
N PRO A 100 -24.30 -11.34 2.66
CA PRO A 100 -24.58 -11.74 4.01
C PRO A 100 -24.14 -13.15 4.13
N GLU A 101 -23.67 -13.76 4.65
CA GLU A 101 -23.26 -14.86 4.71
C GLU A 101 -23.72 -15.77 4.72
N GLU A 102 -23.70 -16.25 4.52
CA GLU A 102 -24.05 -17.19 4.46
C GLU A 102 -23.82 -17.71 5.35
#